data_4763b1addb6f344b0821e34c7a5564ca
#
_entry.id   4763b1addb6f344b0821e34c7a5564ca
#
_cell.length_a   1.000
_cell.length_b   1.000
_cell.length_c   1.000
_cell.angle_alpha   90.00
_cell.angle_beta   90.00
_cell.angle_gamma   90.00
#
_symmetry.space_group_name_H-M   'P 1'
#
loop_
_entity.id
_entity.type
_entity.pdbx_description
1 polymer ?
#
loop_
_entity_poly.entity_id
_entity_poly.type
_entity_poly.pdbx_seq_one_letter_code
_entity_poly.pdbx_strand_id
1 'polypeptide(L)'
;MMETNSIQKELLLTSYLFEYPSKEWWGDVKECAAAAHTVARPQSREVLEEFFDYVEESDPKEYEDAYVRAFDFSQNTNLYLTTHNRTDFGKQSEELLAYKQLFLDAGYDLDHELPDYLPAILELAAAVPEKRAAHILAAVRPKLELLRDRLIEAKLPYAFLLDVVLTGAAHLEGRTAS
;
A
#
# COMPACT_ATOMS: atom_id res chain seq x y z
N MET A 1 17.81 3.18 -13.66
CA MET A 1 17.48 1.78 -13.43
C MET A 1 17.42 1.40 -11.96
N MET A 2 18.45 1.73 -11.18
CA MET A 2 18.46 1.40 -9.75
C MET A 2 17.35 2.08 -8.98
N GLU A 3 17.04 3.34 -9.31
CA GLU A 3 15.97 4.08 -8.65
C GLU A 3 14.58 3.52 -8.98
N THR A 4 14.35 3.08 -10.23
CA THR A 4 13.11 2.44 -10.63
C THR A 4 12.88 1.18 -9.81
N ASN A 5 13.92 0.35 -9.69
CA ASN A 5 13.86 -0.85 -8.89
C ASN A 5 13.60 -0.53 -7.42
N SER A 6 14.12 0.61 -6.94
CA SER A 6 13.91 1.04 -5.56
C SER A 6 12.46 1.37 -5.27
N ILE A 7 11.81 2.16 -6.14
CA ILE A 7 10.40 2.51 -5.95
C ILE A 7 9.52 1.26 -6.05
N GLN A 8 9.78 0.40 -7.03
CA GLN A 8 9.04 -0.86 -7.14
C GLN A 8 9.20 -1.71 -5.88
N LYS A 9 10.41 -1.80 -5.37
CA LYS A 9 10.69 -2.54 -4.14
C LYS A 9 9.94 -1.93 -2.96
N GLU A 10 9.94 -0.61 -2.84
CA GLU A 10 9.20 0.06 -1.76
C GLU A 10 7.71 -0.25 -1.83
N LEU A 11 7.13 -0.21 -3.03
CA LEU A 11 5.71 -0.50 -3.21
C LEU A 11 5.39 -1.96 -2.86
N LEU A 12 6.24 -2.90 -3.28
CA LEU A 12 6.03 -4.32 -2.97
C LEU A 12 6.14 -4.60 -1.49
N LEU A 13 7.14 -4.02 -0.82
CA LEU A 13 7.30 -4.21 0.62
C LEU A 13 6.15 -3.57 1.40
N THR A 14 5.70 -2.40 0.97
CA THR A 14 4.56 -1.74 1.61
C THR A 14 3.28 -2.55 1.41
N SER A 15 3.06 -3.07 0.20
CA SER A 15 1.92 -3.95 -0.07
C SER A 15 1.96 -5.16 0.86
N TYR A 16 3.11 -5.80 0.99
CA TYR A 16 3.31 -6.93 1.88
C TYR A 16 2.90 -6.60 3.32
N LEU A 17 3.32 -5.43 3.81
CA LEU A 17 3.03 -5.03 5.18
C LEU A 17 1.57 -4.65 5.42
N PHE A 18 0.82 -4.34 4.36
CA PHE A 18 -0.62 -4.12 4.46
C PHE A 18 -1.44 -5.40 4.31
N GLU A 19 -0.82 -6.52 3.95
CA GLU A 19 -1.54 -7.78 3.81
C GLU A 19 -1.78 -8.44 5.17
N TYR A 20 -2.80 -9.29 5.22
CA TYR A 20 -3.10 -10.06 6.43
C TYR A 20 -1.92 -11.00 6.75
N PRO A 21 -1.45 -11.02 8.01
CA PRO A 21 -0.29 -11.84 8.38
C PRO A 21 -0.66 -13.32 8.55
N SER A 22 -0.86 -14.00 7.42
CA SER A 22 -1.12 -15.43 7.36
C SER A 22 0.12 -16.23 7.72
N LYS A 23 -0.02 -17.55 7.74
CA LYS A 23 1.11 -18.43 8.00
C LYS A 23 2.20 -18.24 6.94
N GLU A 24 1.82 -18.15 5.67
CA GLU A 24 2.76 -17.90 4.58
C GLU A 24 3.44 -16.55 4.73
N TRP A 25 2.68 -15.54 5.16
CA TRP A 25 3.22 -14.21 5.39
C TRP A 25 4.34 -14.23 6.45
N TRP A 26 4.11 -14.93 7.57
CA TRP A 26 5.13 -15.06 8.60
C TRP A 26 6.36 -15.84 8.11
N GLY A 27 6.16 -16.77 7.18
CA GLY A 27 7.26 -17.51 6.57
C GLY A 27 8.17 -16.63 5.74
N ASP A 28 7.64 -15.53 5.17
CA ASP A 28 8.38 -14.65 4.26
C ASP A 28 8.93 -13.40 4.94
N VAL A 29 8.60 -13.16 6.21
CA VAL A 29 8.89 -11.88 6.86
C VAL A 29 10.38 -11.58 6.92
N LYS A 30 11.23 -12.58 7.17
CA LYS A 30 12.68 -12.37 7.27
C LYS A 30 13.30 -11.99 5.92
N GLU A 31 12.82 -12.61 4.85
CA GLU A 31 13.28 -12.29 3.50
C GLU A 31 12.87 -10.88 3.12
N CYS A 32 11.63 -10.50 3.44
CA CYS A 32 11.14 -9.15 3.16
C CYS A 32 11.87 -8.10 4.00
N ALA A 33 12.16 -8.39 5.26
CA ALA A 33 12.94 -7.50 6.12
C ALA A 33 14.35 -7.30 5.56
N ALA A 34 14.97 -8.36 5.07
CA ALA A 34 16.29 -8.26 4.43
C ALA A 34 16.24 -7.37 3.19
N ALA A 35 15.16 -7.50 2.39
CA ALA A 35 14.98 -6.65 1.21
C ALA A 35 14.82 -5.18 1.59
N ALA A 36 14.20 -4.89 2.73
CA ALA A 36 14.01 -3.51 3.20
C ALA A 36 15.36 -2.80 3.40
N HIS A 37 16.39 -3.53 3.85
CA HIS A 37 17.73 -2.95 4.04
C HIS A 37 18.37 -2.49 2.73
N THR A 38 17.89 -2.96 1.59
CA THR A 38 18.44 -2.64 0.27
C THR A 38 17.70 -1.50 -0.42
N VAL A 39 16.67 -0.92 0.21
CA VAL A 39 15.94 0.21 -0.35
C VAL A 39 16.88 1.42 -0.48
N ALA A 40 16.90 2.04 -1.66
CA ALA A 40 17.85 3.11 -1.95
C ALA A 40 17.50 4.44 -1.27
N ARG A 41 16.22 4.79 -1.21
CA ARG A 41 15.81 6.06 -0.59
C ARG A 41 15.93 5.97 0.93
N PRO A 42 16.80 6.77 1.57
CA PRO A 42 17.11 6.59 3.00
C PRO A 42 15.90 6.74 3.93
N GLN A 43 15.01 7.69 3.68
CA GLN A 43 13.83 7.89 4.53
C GLN A 43 12.88 6.71 4.45
N SER A 44 12.62 6.21 3.25
CA SER A 44 11.76 5.04 3.06
C SER A 44 12.39 3.80 3.66
N ARG A 45 13.69 3.62 3.46
CA ARG A 45 14.42 2.51 4.06
C ARG A 45 14.27 2.49 5.57
N GLU A 46 14.46 3.65 6.20
CA GLU A 46 14.37 3.76 7.66
C GLU A 46 12.97 3.37 8.15
N VAL A 47 11.93 3.90 7.51
CA VAL A 47 10.54 3.56 7.88
C VAL A 47 10.29 2.06 7.74
N LEU A 48 10.70 1.48 6.63
CA LEU A 48 10.47 0.05 6.39
C LEU A 48 11.27 -0.82 7.36
N GLU A 49 12.52 -0.45 7.62
CA GLU A 49 13.35 -1.18 8.59
C GLU A 49 12.73 -1.14 9.99
N GLU A 50 12.29 0.02 10.44
CA GLU A 50 11.65 0.17 11.75
C GLU A 50 10.35 -0.62 11.83
N PHE A 51 9.57 -0.63 10.76
CA PHE A 51 8.32 -1.38 10.75
C PHE A 51 8.58 -2.89 10.80
N PHE A 52 9.55 -3.39 10.05
CA PHE A 52 9.90 -4.81 10.11
C PHE A 52 10.45 -5.20 11.47
N ASP A 53 11.24 -4.33 12.11
CA ASP A 53 11.70 -4.57 13.48
C ASP A 53 10.51 -4.70 14.43
N TYR A 54 9.54 -3.79 14.31
CA TYR A 54 8.32 -3.86 15.11
C TYR A 54 7.58 -5.18 14.90
N VAL A 55 7.46 -5.63 13.65
CA VAL A 55 6.79 -6.90 13.33
C VAL A 55 7.54 -8.07 13.98
N GLU A 56 8.86 -8.12 13.80
CA GLU A 56 9.67 -9.24 14.29
C GLU A 56 9.75 -9.28 15.80
N GLU A 57 9.65 -8.13 16.47
CA GLU A 57 9.66 -8.05 17.93
C GLU A 57 8.29 -8.31 18.53
N SER A 58 7.22 -8.29 17.73
CA SER A 58 5.86 -8.50 18.19
C SER A 58 5.56 -9.99 18.38
N ASP A 59 4.69 -10.28 19.33
CA ASP A 59 4.10 -11.62 19.41
C ASP A 59 3.19 -11.81 18.18
N PRO A 60 3.34 -12.93 17.43
CA PRO A 60 2.56 -13.12 16.20
C PRO A 60 1.07 -13.00 16.38
N LYS A 61 0.52 -13.57 17.46
CA LYS A 61 -0.92 -13.52 17.69
C LYS A 61 -1.38 -12.09 18.03
N GLU A 62 -0.60 -11.37 18.82
CA GLU A 62 -0.93 -9.99 19.15
C GLU A 62 -0.87 -9.10 17.90
N TYR A 63 0.12 -9.33 17.02
CA TYR A 63 0.23 -8.61 15.77
C TYR A 63 -0.98 -8.89 14.86
N GLU A 64 -1.37 -10.16 14.72
CA GLU A 64 -2.56 -10.52 13.96
C GLU A 64 -3.82 -9.85 14.50
N ASP A 65 -4.01 -9.90 15.81
CA ASP A 65 -5.20 -9.31 16.44
C ASP A 65 -5.24 -7.79 16.22
N ALA A 66 -4.08 -7.14 16.33
CA ALA A 66 -3.98 -5.71 16.06
C ALA A 66 -4.29 -5.37 14.61
N TYR A 67 -3.82 -6.19 13.67
CA TYR A 67 -4.12 -6.02 12.25
C TYR A 67 -5.62 -6.12 11.99
N VAL A 68 -6.26 -7.15 12.53
CA VAL A 68 -7.69 -7.37 12.35
C VAL A 68 -8.50 -6.19 12.92
N ARG A 69 -8.14 -5.72 14.11
CA ARG A 69 -8.81 -4.56 14.70
C ARG A 69 -8.63 -3.30 13.85
N ALA A 70 -7.44 -3.13 13.29
CA ALA A 70 -7.14 -1.93 12.48
C ALA A 70 -7.91 -1.90 11.16
N PHE A 71 -8.01 -3.04 10.49
CA PHE A 71 -8.47 -3.06 9.10
C PHE A 71 -9.78 -3.80 8.85
N ASP A 72 -10.05 -4.86 9.60
CA ASP A 72 -11.25 -5.67 9.35
C ASP A 72 -12.47 -5.20 10.14
N PHE A 73 -12.26 -4.67 11.34
CA PHE A 73 -13.35 -4.24 12.19
C PHE A 73 -13.50 -2.72 12.27
N SER A 74 -12.71 -1.97 11.54
CA SER A 74 -12.79 -0.52 11.52
C SER A 74 -13.21 -0.02 10.14
N GLN A 75 -14.33 0.70 10.09
CA GLN A 75 -14.75 1.34 8.83
C GLN A 75 -13.88 2.54 8.50
N ASN A 76 -13.25 3.16 9.51
CA ASN A 76 -12.45 4.36 9.30
C ASN A 76 -11.07 4.07 8.71
N THR A 77 -10.51 2.89 8.95
CA THR A 77 -9.17 2.54 8.51
C THR A 77 -9.14 1.33 7.57
N ASN A 78 -10.27 1.02 6.96
CA ASN A 78 -10.41 -0.10 6.04
C ASN A 78 -9.51 0.06 4.81
N LEU A 79 -8.96 -1.05 4.32
CA LEU A 79 -8.05 -1.04 3.16
C LEU A 79 -8.75 -1.04 1.81
N TYR A 80 -10.08 -1.14 1.77
CA TYR A 80 -10.86 -1.00 0.54
C TYR A 80 -11.21 0.47 0.36
N LEU A 81 -10.49 1.14 -0.53
CA LEU A 81 -10.45 2.60 -0.60
C LEU A 81 -11.80 3.26 -0.88
N THR A 82 -12.67 2.61 -1.66
CA THR A 82 -13.98 3.21 -1.98
C THR A 82 -14.95 3.18 -0.81
N THR A 83 -14.68 2.36 0.22
CA THR A 83 -15.54 2.36 1.42
C THR A 83 -15.48 3.68 2.16
N HIS A 84 -14.46 4.49 1.94
CA HIS A 84 -14.34 5.81 2.55
C HIS A 84 -15.30 6.84 1.96
N ASN A 85 -16.03 6.49 0.90
CA ASN A 85 -17.15 7.28 0.40
C ASN A 85 -18.41 7.11 1.26
N ARG A 86 -18.41 6.13 2.15
CA ARG A 86 -19.45 5.85 3.15
C ARG A 86 -20.83 5.61 2.52
N THR A 87 -21.73 6.60 2.61
CA THR A 87 -23.12 6.44 2.20
C THR A 87 -23.38 6.77 0.74
N ASP A 88 -22.39 7.25 0.00
CA ASP A 88 -22.57 7.55 -1.42
C ASP A 88 -22.24 6.31 -2.26
N PHE A 89 -23.22 5.43 -2.40
CA PHE A 89 -23.04 4.17 -3.13
C PHE A 89 -22.87 4.38 -4.64
N GLY A 90 -23.46 5.44 -5.19
CA GLY A 90 -23.28 5.77 -6.60
C GLY A 90 -21.83 6.14 -6.90
N LYS A 91 -21.27 7.01 -6.07
CA LYS A 91 -19.88 7.42 -6.19
C LYS A 91 -18.93 6.25 -5.97
N GLN A 92 -19.23 5.38 -5.00
CA GLN A 92 -18.44 4.19 -4.73
C GLN A 92 -18.40 3.28 -5.96
N SER A 93 -19.55 3.06 -6.62
CA SER A 93 -19.63 2.23 -7.82
C SER A 93 -18.82 2.82 -8.96
N GLU A 94 -18.89 4.15 -9.16
CA GLU A 94 -18.10 4.82 -10.19
C GLU A 94 -16.61 4.67 -9.95
N GLU A 95 -16.17 4.84 -8.70
CA GLU A 95 -14.76 4.69 -8.35
C GLU A 95 -14.28 3.25 -8.54
N LEU A 96 -15.11 2.25 -8.17
CA LEU A 96 -14.76 0.85 -8.37
C LEU A 96 -14.52 0.55 -9.85
N LEU A 97 -15.38 1.07 -10.72
CA LEU A 97 -15.20 0.90 -12.16
C LEU A 97 -13.92 1.58 -12.66
N ALA A 98 -13.63 2.77 -12.14
CA ALA A 98 -12.41 3.49 -12.52
C ALA A 98 -11.16 2.70 -12.08
N TYR A 99 -11.17 2.14 -10.87
CA TYR A 99 -10.05 1.33 -10.40
C TYR A 99 -9.91 0.04 -11.20
N LYS A 100 -11.02 -0.61 -11.50
CA LYS A 100 -10.99 -1.80 -12.35
C LYS A 100 -10.35 -1.48 -13.71
N GLN A 101 -10.66 -0.31 -14.25
CA GLN A 101 -10.09 0.10 -15.53
C GLN A 101 -8.57 0.28 -15.46
N LEU A 102 -8.04 0.75 -14.31
CA LEU A 102 -6.60 0.85 -14.12
C LEU A 102 -5.91 -0.52 -14.28
N PHE A 103 -6.50 -1.57 -13.74
CA PHE A 103 -5.97 -2.93 -13.88
C PHE A 103 -6.08 -3.43 -15.32
N LEU A 104 -7.24 -3.23 -15.95
CA LEU A 104 -7.47 -3.68 -17.32
C LEU A 104 -6.54 -2.98 -18.30
N ASP A 105 -6.33 -1.67 -18.14
CA ASP A 105 -5.42 -0.90 -19.00
C ASP A 105 -3.98 -1.38 -18.89
N ALA A 106 -3.62 -1.94 -17.74
CA ALA A 106 -2.30 -2.51 -17.52
C ALA A 106 -2.18 -3.98 -17.95
N GLY A 107 -3.27 -4.58 -18.42
CA GLY A 107 -3.28 -5.95 -18.87
C GLY A 107 -3.57 -6.99 -17.78
N TYR A 108 -4.10 -6.56 -16.66
CA TYR A 108 -4.41 -7.45 -15.53
C TYR A 108 -5.91 -7.54 -15.32
N ASP A 109 -6.39 -8.76 -15.06
CA ASP A 109 -7.79 -9.01 -14.70
C ASP A 109 -7.81 -9.58 -13.29
N LEU A 110 -8.59 -8.94 -12.41
CA LEU A 110 -8.74 -9.39 -11.02
C LEU A 110 -9.84 -10.43 -10.92
N ASP A 111 -9.47 -11.66 -10.58
CA ASP A 111 -10.42 -12.77 -10.49
C ASP A 111 -11.21 -12.77 -9.18
N HIS A 112 -10.57 -12.47 -8.06
CA HIS A 112 -11.17 -12.66 -6.74
C HIS A 112 -11.08 -11.47 -5.80
N GLU A 113 -10.28 -10.45 -6.13
CA GLU A 113 -10.14 -9.28 -5.27
C GLU A 113 -10.82 -8.06 -5.88
N LEU A 114 -11.33 -7.20 -5.02
CA LEU A 114 -11.89 -5.93 -5.46
C LEU A 114 -10.77 -4.98 -5.90
N PRO A 115 -11.01 -4.18 -6.95
CA PRO A 115 -9.96 -3.32 -7.49
C PRO A 115 -9.55 -2.16 -6.58
N ASP A 116 -10.30 -1.89 -5.51
CA ASP A 116 -9.99 -0.84 -4.56
C ASP A 116 -9.21 -1.33 -3.33
N TYR A 117 -8.80 -2.60 -3.32
CA TYR A 117 -8.00 -3.15 -2.23
C TYR A 117 -6.58 -2.62 -2.31
N LEU A 118 -6.14 -1.92 -1.26
CA LEU A 118 -4.86 -1.20 -1.29
C LEU A 118 -3.66 -2.07 -1.65
N PRO A 119 -3.44 -3.25 -1.03
CA PRO A 119 -2.31 -4.08 -1.42
C PRO A 119 -2.27 -4.43 -2.91
N ALA A 120 -3.44 -4.70 -3.51
CA ALA A 120 -3.52 -5.01 -4.94
C ALA A 120 -3.13 -3.81 -5.80
N ILE A 121 -3.56 -2.61 -5.40
CA ILE A 121 -3.21 -1.37 -6.12
C ILE A 121 -1.70 -1.13 -6.06
N LEU A 122 -1.08 -1.36 -4.90
CA LEU A 122 0.35 -1.17 -4.74
C LEU A 122 1.15 -2.18 -5.57
N GLU A 123 0.71 -3.42 -5.62
CA GLU A 123 1.32 -4.44 -6.47
C GLU A 123 1.22 -4.07 -7.94
N LEU A 124 0.05 -3.56 -8.35
CA LEU A 124 -0.14 -3.11 -9.73
C LEU A 124 0.85 -1.99 -10.07
N ALA A 125 0.95 -0.99 -9.20
CA ALA A 125 1.86 0.13 -9.43
C ALA A 125 3.31 -0.33 -9.49
N ALA A 126 3.66 -1.39 -8.74
CA ALA A 126 5.02 -1.93 -8.77
C ALA A 126 5.31 -2.73 -10.05
N ALA A 127 4.27 -3.22 -10.73
CA ALA A 127 4.41 -4.13 -11.87
C ALA A 127 4.42 -3.42 -13.23
N VAL A 128 4.12 -2.12 -13.27
CA VAL A 128 3.98 -1.35 -14.51
C VAL A 128 5.12 -0.36 -14.67
N PRO A 129 5.34 0.20 -15.89
CA PRO A 129 6.36 1.23 -16.08
C PRO A 129 6.10 2.47 -15.23
N GLU A 130 7.17 3.22 -14.93
CA GLU A 130 7.12 4.38 -14.03
C GLU A 130 6.01 5.38 -14.36
N LYS A 131 5.83 5.69 -15.63
CA LYS A 131 4.82 6.68 -16.03
C LYS A 131 3.41 6.21 -15.67
N ARG A 132 3.14 4.93 -15.90
CA ARG A 132 1.85 4.34 -15.54
C ARG A 132 1.70 4.22 -14.02
N ALA A 133 2.77 3.84 -13.34
CA ALA A 133 2.77 3.79 -11.87
C ALA A 133 2.44 5.17 -11.27
N ALA A 134 3.06 6.22 -11.80
CA ALA A 134 2.78 7.59 -11.37
C ALA A 134 1.30 7.94 -11.59
N HIS A 135 0.73 7.55 -12.72
CA HIS A 135 -0.68 7.79 -13.02
C HIS A 135 -1.60 7.05 -12.04
N ILE A 136 -1.31 5.78 -11.77
CA ILE A 136 -2.11 4.98 -10.84
C ILE A 136 -2.09 5.59 -9.44
N LEU A 137 -0.90 5.92 -8.94
CA LEU A 137 -0.75 6.49 -7.61
C LEU A 137 -1.39 7.87 -7.50
N ALA A 138 -1.31 8.69 -8.55
CA ALA A 138 -1.99 9.98 -8.59
C ALA A 138 -3.51 9.82 -8.51
N ALA A 139 -4.05 8.81 -9.20
CA ALA A 139 -5.49 8.56 -9.20
C ALA A 139 -6.03 8.19 -7.81
N VAL A 140 -5.26 7.46 -7.01
CA VAL A 140 -5.69 7.02 -5.68
C VAL A 140 -5.19 7.92 -4.56
N ARG A 141 -4.35 8.90 -4.86
CA ARG A 141 -3.73 9.78 -3.86
C ARG A 141 -4.70 10.39 -2.86
N PRO A 142 -5.85 10.97 -3.27
CA PRO A 142 -6.77 11.55 -2.28
C PRO A 142 -7.24 10.54 -1.24
N LYS A 143 -7.47 9.30 -1.65
CA LYS A 143 -7.89 8.24 -0.73
C LYS A 143 -6.74 7.81 0.19
N LEU A 144 -5.52 7.78 -0.33
CA LEU A 144 -4.35 7.46 0.49
C LEU A 144 -4.11 8.52 1.56
N GLU A 145 -4.26 9.79 1.20
CA GLU A 145 -4.11 10.89 2.16
C GLU A 145 -5.20 10.84 3.24
N LEU A 146 -6.44 10.55 2.86
CA LEU A 146 -7.52 10.40 3.81
C LEU A 146 -7.29 9.22 4.75
N LEU A 147 -6.90 8.09 4.22
CA LEU A 147 -6.60 6.90 5.03
C LEU A 147 -5.44 7.18 5.99
N ARG A 148 -4.40 7.87 5.50
CA ARG A 148 -3.26 8.26 6.34
C ARG A 148 -3.70 9.08 7.53
N ASP A 149 -4.54 10.09 7.30
CA ASP A 149 -5.04 10.95 8.38
C ASP A 149 -5.83 10.13 9.40
N ARG A 150 -6.63 9.19 8.95
CA ARG A 150 -7.42 8.31 9.83
C ARG A 150 -6.55 7.36 10.63
N LEU A 151 -5.49 6.84 10.02
CA LEU A 151 -4.53 5.99 10.73
C LEU A 151 -3.78 6.78 11.80
N ILE A 152 -3.45 8.04 11.53
CA ILE A 152 -2.81 8.91 12.51
C ILE A 152 -3.76 9.16 13.69
N GLU A 153 -5.02 9.48 13.42
CA GLU A 153 -6.02 9.67 14.48
C GLU A 153 -6.18 8.44 15.35
N ALA A 154 -6.13 7.26 14.72
CA ALA A 154 -6.25 6.00 15.44
C ALA A 154 -4.94 5.57 16.12
N LYS A 155 -3.86 6.35 15.95
CA LYS A 155 -2.52 6.08 16.51
C LYS A 155 -1.97 4.74 16.04
N LEU A 156 -2.16 4.42 14.75
CA LEU A 156 -1.69 3.19 14.16
C LEU A 156 -0.41 3.44 13.35
N PRO A 157 0.63 2.63 13.54
CA PRO A 157 1.92 2.84 12.86
C PRO A 157 1.85 2.67 11.34
N TYR A 158 0.78 2.07 10.83
CA TYR A 158 0.59 1.89 9.39
C TYR A 158 0.56 3.22 8.63
N ALA A 159 0.31 4.35 9.31
CA ALA A 159 0.36 5.67 8.68
C ALA A 159 1.72 5.95 8.04
N PHE A 160 2.80 5.48 8.68
CA PHE A 160 4.15 5.68 8.15
C PHE A 160 4.38 4.92 6.84
N LEU A 161 3.70 3.79 6.66
CA LEU A 161 3.77 3.03 5.41
C LEU A 161 3.15 3.82 4.26
N LEU A 162 2.07 4.56 4.53
CA LEU A 162 1.48 5.42 3.51
C LEU A 162 2.39 6.59 3.15
N ASP A 163 3.21 7.07 4.08
CA ASP A 163 4.22 8.08 3.76
C ASP A 163 5.23 7.56 2.75
N VAL A 164 5.62 6.29 2.85
CA VAL A 164 6.50 5.66 1.85
C VAL A 164 5.85 5.72 0.47
N VAL A 165 4.56 5.35 0.39
CA VAL A 165 3.83 5.36 -0.88
C VAL A 165 3.70 6.78 -1.43
N LEU A 166 3.30 7.74 -0.58
CA LEU A 166 3.06 9.11 -1.02
C LEU A 166 4.35 9.81 -1.46
N THR A 167 5.44 9.62 -0.73
CA THR A 167 6.73 10.19 -1.16
C THR A 167 7.27 9.50 -2.40
N GLY A 168 7.04 8.19 -2.53
CA GLY A 168 7.39 7.46 -3.74
C GLY A 168 6.62 7.95 -4.95
N ALA A 169 5.33 8.23 -4.79
CA ALA A 169 4.49 8.77 -5.86
C ALA A 169 5.00 10.15 -6.30
N ALA A 170 5.34 11.02 -5.34
CA ALA A 170 5.89 12.33 -5.65
C ALA A 170 7.21 12.23 -6.41
N HIS A 171 8.06 11.28 -6.02
CA HIS A 171 9.33 11.03 -6.69
C HIS A 171 9.11 10.61 -8.15
N LEU A 172 8.16 9.70 -8.38
CA LEU A 172 7.83 9.23 -9.73
C LEU A 172 7.25 10.36 -10.58
N GLU A 173 6.39 11.21 -10.02
CA GLU A 173 5.83 12.35 -10.73
C GLU A 173 6.93 13.30 -11.19
N GLY A 174 7.90 13.59 -10.33
CA GLY A 174 9.04 14.45 -10.69
C GLY A 174 9.87 13.89 -11.81
N ARG A 175 10.04 12.58 -11.87
CA ARG A 175 10.83 11.92 -12.91
C ARG A 175 10.10 11.82 -14.24
N THR A 176 8.77 11.61 -14.20
CA THR A 176 7.99 11.38 -15.43
C THR A 176 7.45 12.67 -16.04
N ALA A 177 7.52 13.78 -15.31
CA ALA A 177 7.02 15.08 -15.76
C ALA A 177 8.00 15.80 -16.71
N SER A 178 9.25 15.36 -16.78
CA SER A 178 10.29 16.00 -17.62
C SER A 178 10.44 15.37 -18.99
#